data_6b95fceed2784bddb45312c0696d8cf2
#
_entry.id   6b95fceed2784bddb45312c0696d8cf2
#
_cell.length_a   1.000
_cell.length_b   1.000
_cell.length_c   1.000
_cell.angle_alpha   90.00
_cell.angle_beta   90.00
_cell.angle_gamma   90.00
#
_symmetry.space_group_name_H-M   'P 1'
#
loop_
_entity.id
_entity.type
_entity.pdbx_description
1 polymer ?
#
loop_
_entity_poly.entity_id
_entity_poly.type
_entity_poly.pdbx_seq_one_letter_code
_entity_poly.pdbx_strand_id
1 'polypeptide(L)'
;MPNAPCPIPHAPCPMPHAPCPIPNIIYDVASTRTLRIMFKKDKSSLLFAIGAATLLIGLGFVTYYFVISRGPAKDLPAGATVVPQDTMMALSISTDESQWNRLREFGTPESKASFERFLSQMRDRLLTSNGYAYQQDIQPWVGNTAMVAFLRNKIAIPVPPPAPNVPPPPPIQQSVAIILPIANPIKAKELLAKPRPLSQGKIVERNYKGVQVTETQGVPDRNFSVAVLGTSYLAVTTDPSATDRIIDTYKGEPSLAKTPGYADAIEKIKSQGAFGQMYVNMPVAAAYAAANSAREISAENLEKLQQNQGFATTATLEAEGIGFKSVSWLKPDSTRRIAVENNALKMVNRLPSNTIMMVSGGNLQRLWQDYVLGADANPISPINPQVLRTGLKSTTGMDLDKDLMNWMAGEFSLSLIPAPAQNPKDKFAAGFVFMVETNNRGAANKSLKQLDETMKMKGFRVEEIPVGGKPATKWTSPFGGITVTRGWMDDVAFIAVGAPVVEAIVPAPKSPLLSSELFQKTVRSQLTPHNGNFFIDTESAFNPKNLALPEFPPNQKMWIDATRSIGVTAAVIGDRTTRYDAFIGLKKSNQSTPSPNPSPNPASPSPASPSPASPSPSPTVQTSPN
;
A
#
# COMPACT_ATOMS: atom_id res chain seq x y z
N MET A 1 -17.60 27.10 -69.80
CA MET A 1 -17.80 28.58 -69.72
C MET A 1 -18.42 28.90 -68.39
N PRO A 2 -18.10 30.00 -67.73
CA PRO A 2 -16.77 30.42 -67.26
C PRO A 2 -16.77 30.86 -65.79
N ASN A 3 -15.55 30.87 -65.19
CA ASN A 3 -14.94 31.93 -64.37
C ASN A 3 -15.50 32.30 -63.01
N ALA A 4 -14.73 31.95 -62.00
CA ALA A 4 -13.82 32.72 -61.10
C ALA A 4 -14.24 34.17 -60.72
N PRO A 5 -13.72 34.84 -59.69
CA PRO A 5 -12.53 34.59 -58.88
C PRO A 5 -12.70 34.87 -57.34
N CYS A 6 -11.66 34.58 -56.61
CA CYS A 6 -11.33 35.13 -55.27
C CYS A 6 -11.27 36.64 -55.20
N PRO A 7 -11.41 37.22 -53.99
CA PRO A 7 -10.26 37.98 -53.50
C PRO A 7 -9.93 37.77 -52.04
N ILE A 8 -8.64 37.74 -51.78
CA ILE A 8 -7.99 38.04 -50.52
C ILE A 8 -8.04 39.56 -50.29
N PRO A 9 -8.13 40.02 -49.05
CA PRO A 9 -7.09 40.92 -48.61
C PRO A 9 -6.53 40.66 -47.21
N HIS A 10 -5.27 40.93 -47.11
CA HIS A 10 -4.40 41.06 -45.95
C HIS A 10 -4.96 41.92 -44.82
N ALA A 11 -4.73 41.46 -43.57
CA ALA A 11 -4.55 42.34 -42.43
C ALA A 11 -3.61 41.66 -41.42
N PRO A 12 -2.78 42.43 -40.70
CA PRO A 12 -1.54 41.98 -40.07
C PRO A 12 -1.72 41.41 -38.65
N CYS A 13 -0.81 40.53 -38.29
CA CYS A 13 -0.61 40.10 -36.87
C CYS A 13 -0.25 41.28 -35.97
N PRO A 14 -0.74 41.23 -34.71
CA PRO A 14 0.08 41.68 -33.60
C PRO A 14 0.44 40.53 -32.68
N MET A 15 1.71 40.24 -32.53
CA MET A 15 2.21 39.71 -31.25
C MET A 15 2.07 40.79 -30.18
N PRO A 16 1.81 40.45 -28.87
CA PRO A 16 2.89 40.01 -28.02
C PRO A 16 2.51 39.05 -26.87
N HIS A 17 3.50 38.27 -26.44
CA HIS A 17 3.79 37.82 -25.10
C HIS A 17 2.64 37.31 -24.19
N ALA A 18 2.40 36.01 -24.25
CA ALA A 18 2.01 35.25 -23.04
C ALA A 18 2.82 33.94 -23.01
N PRO A 19 3.41 33.56 -21.87
CA PRO A 19 4.12 32.30 -21.76
C PRO A 19 3.10 31.15 -21.88
N CYS A 20 3.39 30.18 -22.73
CA CYS A 20 2.65 28.92 -22.75
C CYS A 20 2.59 28.33 -21.36
N PRO A 21 1.43 27.98 -20.83
CA PRO A 21 1.37 27.19 -19.64
C PRO A 21 1.94 25.81 -19.97
N ILE A 22 3.02 25.46 -19.27
CA ILE A 22 3.51 24.09 -19.21
C ILE A 22 2.33 23.25 -18.70
N PRO A 23 1.90 22.19 -19.39
CA PRO A 23 0.86 21.33 -18.85
C PRO A 23 1.35 20.78 -17.52
N ASN A 24 0.61 21.00 -16.46
CA ASN A 24 0.77 20.37 -15.17
C ASN A 24 0.47 18.86 -15.29
N ILE A 25 1.38 18.10 -15.89
CA ILE A 25 1.26 16.65 -16.09
C ILE A 25 1.79 15.87 -14.87
N ILE A 26 2.32 16.54 -13.83
CA ILE A 26 2.97 15.87 -12.71
C ILE A 26 2.02 15.55 -11.54
N TYR A 27 0.77 15.99 -11.55
CA TYR A 27 -0.11 15.87 -10.37
C TYR A 27 -1.41 15.09 -10.56
N ASP A 28 -1.50 14.23 -11.57
CA ASP A 28 -2.54 13.20 -11.58
C ASP A 28 -1.93 11.81 -11.37
N VAL A 29 -1.08 11.69 -10.33
CA VAL A 29 -0.70 10.37 -9.81
C VAL A 29 -1.95 9.78 -9.17
N ALA A 30 -2.59 8.98 -9.97
CA ALA A 30 -3.89 8.36 -9.81
C ALA A 30 -4.03 7.36 -8.64
N SER A 31 -3.25 7.51 -7.59
CA SER A 31 -3.40 6.68 -6.39
C SER A 31 -4.69 7.00 -5.61
N THR A 32 -5.12 8.26 -5.63
CA THR A 32 -6.32 8.66 -4.87
C THR A 32 -7.63 8.48 -5.63
N ARG A 33 -7.63 8.43 -6.96
CA ARG A 33 -8.88 8.25 -7.72
C ARG A 33 -9.27 6.78 -7.84
N THR A 34 -8.33 5.88 -8.02
CA THR A 34 -8.62 4.44 -8.08
C THR A 34 -9.02 3.91 -6.71
N LEU A 35 -8.36 4.35 -5.64
CA LEU A 35 -8.84 4.14 -4.28
C LEU A 35 -10.18 4.87 -4.03
N ARG A 36 -10.40 6.09 -4.54
CA ARG A 36 -11.68 6.79 -4.41
C ARG A 36 -12.82 6.17 -5.21
N ILE A 37 -12.57 5.51 -6.32
CA ILE A 37 -13.60 4.82 -7.10
C ILE A 37 -13.98 3.50 -6.41
N MET A 38 -13.02 2.77 -5.85
CA MET A 38 -13.30 1.65 -4.94
C MET A 38 -14.10 2.10 -3.70
N PHE A 39 -13.89 3.34 -3.22
CA PHE A 39 -14.48 3.86 -1.99
C PHE A 39 -15.74 4.70 -2.19
N LYS A 40 -16.12 5.08 -3.42
CA LYS A 40 -17.15 6.12 -3.63
C LYS A 40 -18.56 5.58 -3.85
N LYS A 41 -18.78 4.29 -4.11
CA LYS A 41 -20.12 3.74 -4.40
C LYS A 41 -20.64 2.74 -3.37
N ASP A 42 -19.77 2.14 -2.55
CA ASP A 42 -20.18 1.31 -1.41
C ASP A 42 -19.32 1.62 -0.19
N LYS A 43 -19.46 2.85 0.31
CA LYS A 43 -18.79 3.26 1.55
C LYS A 43 -19.18 2.40 2.75
N SER A 44 -20.32 1.70 2.69
CA SER A 44 -20.78 0.84 3.78
C SER A 44 -20.10 -0.53 3.78
N SER A 45 -20.00 -1.23 2.67
CA SER A 45 -19.44 -2.60 2.66
C SER A 45 -17.92 -2.63 2.76
N LEU A 46 -17.22 -1.68 2.13
CA LEU A 46 -15.77 -1.61 2.24
C LEU A 46 -15.31 -0.98 3.56
N LEU A 47 -16.03 0.04 4.06
CA LEU A 47 -15.81 0.57 5.40
C LEU A 47 -16.20 -0.46 6.46
N PHE A 48 -17.18 -1.32 6.20
CA PHE A 48 -17.52 -2.44 7.04
C PHE A 48 -16.40 -3.50 7.01
N ALA A 49 -15.80 -3.78 5.87
CA ALA A 49 -14.75 -4.75 5.73
C ALA A 49 -13.40 -4.29 6.28
N ILE A 50 -13.01 -3.07 5.97
CA ILE A 50 -11.88 -2.40 6.63
C ILE A 50 -12.21 -2.25 8.10
N GLY A 51 -13.44 -2.00 8.41
CA GLY A 51 -13.99 -1.87 9.71
C GLY A 51 -14.01 -3.15 10.50
N ALA A 52 -14.42 -4.24 9.91
CA ALA A 52 -14.36 -5.55 10.55
C ALA A 52 -12.91 -6.03 10.71
N ALA A 53 -12.05 -5.80 9.70
CA ALA A 53 -10.61 -6.05 9.83
C ALA A 53 -10.01 -5.22 10.96
N THR A 54 -10.39 -3.96 11.06
CA THR A 54 -9.87 -3.04 12.07
C THR A 54 -10.60 -3.16 13.40
N LEU A 55 -11.77 -3.77 13.44
CA LEU A 55 -12.45 -4.11 14.68
C LEU A 55 -11.81 -5.31 15.33
N LEU A 56 -11.42 -6.30 14.54
CA LEU A 56 -10.53 -7.37 15.01
C LEU A 56 -9.22 -6.74 15.47
N ILE A 57 -8.76 -5.69 14.82
CA ILE A 57 -7.63 -4.83 15.20
C ILE A 57 -7.91 -4.00 16.47
N GLY A 58 -9.10 -3.48 16.68
CA GLY A 58 -9.46 -2.67 17.86
C GLY A 58 -10.06 -3.43 19.02
N LEU A 59 -10.40 -4.68 18.79
CA LEU A 59 -11.01 -5.54 19.76
C LEU A 59 -10.04 -6.49 20.45
N GLY A 60 -8.77 -6.48 19.99
CA GLY A 60 -7.70 -7.24 20.60
C GLY A 60 -7.34 -6.74 21.99
N PHE A 61 -8.19 -6.94 22.97
CA PHE A 61 -7.80 -6.79 24.35
C PHE A 61 -8.00 -8.09 25.14
N VAL A 62 -6.89 -8.55 25.65
CA VAL A 62 -6.64 -9.52 26.73
C VAL A 62 -6.70 -11.00 26.38
N THR A 63 -5.53 -11.43 26.27
CA THR A 63 -4.80 -12.51 26.96
C THR A 63 -5.52 -13.74 27.43
N TYR A 64 -4.82 -14.73 27.23
CA TYR A 64 -4.31 -15.73 28.16
C TYR A 64 -4.77 -17.15 27.92
N TYR A 65 -3.74 -17.94 27.69
CA TYR A 65 -3.65 -19.39 27.94
C TYR A 65 -4.73 -20.31 27.39
N PHE A 66 -4.43 -21.03 26.36
CA PHE A 66 -4.12 -22.46 26.50
C PHE A 66 -3.61 -23.02 25.18
N VAL A 67 -2.37 -23.39 25.19
CA VAL A 67 -1.79 -24.38 24.30
C VAL A 67 -2.52 -25.70 24.52
N ILE A 68 -3.06 -26.31 23.49
CA ILE A 68 -2.95 -27.74 23.28
C ILE A 68 -3.08 -28.05 21.78
N SER A 69 -1.99 -28.58 21.31
CA SER A 69 -1.68 -29.35 20.14
C SER A 69 -2.81 -30.16 19.51
N ARG A 70 -2.83 -30.24 18.16
CA ARG A 70 -2.94 -31.54 17.49
C ARG A 70 -2.57 -31.47 16.02
N GLY A 71 -1.55 -32.25 15.66
CA GLY A 71 -1.30 -32.80 14.34
C GLY A 71 -0.51 -31.93 13.35
N PRO A 72 0.29 -32.49 12.46
CA PRO A 72 1.09 -31.74 11.47
C PRO A 72 0.21 -31.29 10.32
N ALA A 73 -0.82 -30.49 10.60
CA ALA A 73 -1.38 -29.62 9.61
C ALA A 73 -0.44 -28.42 9.51
N LYS A 74 0.10 -28.13 8.32
CA LYS A 74 0.80 -26.87 8.05
C LYS A 74 0.02 -25.77 8.75
N ASP A 75 0.68 -24.96 9.59
CA ASP A 75 0.06 -23.90 10.41
C ASP A 75 -0.52 -22.80 9.50
N LEU A 76 -1.65 -23.10 8.88
CA LEU A 76 -2.38 -22.16 8.05
C LEU A 76 -3.17 -21.17 8.92
N PRO A 77 -3.40 -19.93 8.44
CA PRO A 77 -4.25 -18.97 9.14
C PRO A 77 -5.62 -19.57 9.48
N ALA A 78 -6.07 -19.35 10.71
CA ALA A 78 -7.36 -19.82 11.17
C ALA A 78 -8.47 -19.28 10.25
N GLY A 79 -9.38 -20.16 9.83
CA GLY A 79 -10.42 -19.84 8.84
C GLY A 79 -10.08 -20.17 7.39
N ALA A 80 -8.82 -20.40 7.04
CA ALA A 80 -8.43 -20.73 5.67
C ALA A 80 -9.09 -22.02 5.12
N THR A 81 -9.52 -22.91 6.00
CA THR A 81 -10.19 -24.17 5.64
C THR A 81 -11.69 -24.03 5.40
N VAL A 82 -12.30 -22.91 5.82
CA VAL A 82 -13.75 -22.67 5.71
C VAL A 82 -14.10 -21.50 4.78
N VAL A 83 -13.10 -20.74 4.37
CA VAL A 83 -13.26 -19.63 3.43
C VAL A 83 -13.13 -20.18 2.00
N PRO A 84 -14.02 -19.83 1.05
CA PRO A 84 -13.98 -20.31 -0.32
C PRO A 84 -12.65 -20.04 -1.05
N GLN A 85 -12.25 -20.96 -1.93
CA GLN A 85 -11.00 -20.88 -2.69
C GLN A 85 -10.91 -19.64 -3.59
N ASP A 86 -12.03 -19.19 -4.16
CA ASP A 86 -12.13 -18.01 -5.01
C ASP A 86 -12.27 -16.69 -4.23
N THR A 87 -11.97 -16.70 -2.96
CA THR A 87 -11.86 -15.48 -2.13
C THR A 87 -10.83 -14.54 -2.73
N MET A 88 -11.22 -13.28 -2.91
CA MET A 88 -10.34 -12.26 -3.51
C MET A 88 -9.18 -11.90 -2.59
N MET A 89 -9.48 -11.67 -1.32
CA MET A 89 -8.49 -11.31 -0.30
C MET A 89 -8.91 -11.89 1.05
N ALA A 90 -7.94 -12.35 1.82
CA ALA A 90 -8.13 -12.77 3.20
C ALA A 90 -7.07 -12.09 4.09
N LEU A 91 -7.50 -11.58 5.24
CA LEU A 91 -6.66 -10.92 6.22
C LEU A 91 -6.87 -11.58 7.58
N SER A 92 -5.86 -12.25 8.10
CA SER A 92 -5.85 -12.78 9.46
C SER A 92 -5.10 -11.84 10.37
N ILE A 93 -5.66 -11.55 11.54
CA ILE A 93 -5.12 -10.57 12.48
C ILE A 93 -5.13 -11.17 13.88
N SER A 94 -4.09 -10.90 14.65
CA SER A 94 -3.98 -11.30 16.04
C SER A 94 -5.06 -10.64 16.90
N THR A 95 -5.66 -11.41 17.78
CA THR A 95 -6.56 -10.95 18.84
C THR A 95 -5.83 -10.74 20.17
N ASP A 96 -4.51 -10.92 20.20
CA ASP A 96 -3.66 -10.76 21.39
C ASP A 96 -3.45 -9.27 21.71
N GLU A 97 -3.93 -8.85 22.88
CA GLU A 97 -3.82 -7.48 23.36
C GLU A 97 -2.38 -6.99 23.49
N SER A 98 -1.47 -7.83 23.87
CA SER A 98 -0.07 -7.43 24.05
C SER A 98 0.53 -6.91 22.73
N GLN A 99 0.17 -7.52 21.60
CA GLN A 99 0.59 -7.07 20.29
C GLN A 99 -0.08 -5.72 19.92
N TRP A 100 -1.35 -5.54 20.27
CA TRP A 100 -2.04 -4.27 20.05
C TRP A 100 -1.44 -3.13 20.86
N ASN A 101 -1.06 -3.40 22.12
CA ASN A 101 -0.37 -2.43 22.96
C ASN A 101 0.99 -2.05 22.38
N ARG A 102 1.75 -3.02 21.87
CA ARG A 102 3.00 -2.73 21.15
C ARG A 102 2.77 -1.88 19.89
N LEU A 103 1.71 -2.13 19.12
CA LEU A 103 1.38 -1.29 17.97
C LEU A 103 1.07 0.15 18.39
N ARG A 104 0.40 0.35 19.53
CA ARG A 104 0.09 1.68 20.09
C ARG A 104 1.31 2.46 20.56
N GLU A 105 2.45 1.83 20.77
CA GLU A 105 3.69 2.54 21.08
C GLU A 105 4.16 3.42 19.92
N PHE A 106 3.83 3.04 18.69
CA PHE A 106 4.28 3.72 17.48
C PHE A 106 3.38 4.89 17.08
N GLY A 107 3.98 5.85 16.38
CA GLY A 107 3.32 7.00 15.79
C GLY A 107 3.52 8.30 16.56
N THR A 108 3.12 9.40 15.91
CA THR A 108 3.00 10.72 16.53
C THR A 108 1.72 10.81 17.36
N PRO A 109 1.56 11.79 18.26
CA PRO A 109 0.31 11.98 18.99
C PRO A 109 -0.92 12.06 18.08
N GLU A 110 -0.80 12.75 16.94
CA GLU A 110 -1.87 12.94 15.97
C GLU A 110 -2.26 11.62 15.29
N SER A 111 -1.26 10.83 14.85
CA SER A 111 -1.51 9.53 14.21
C SER A 111 -2.11 8.52 15.20
N LYS A 112 -1.66 8.52 16.45
CA LYS A 112 -2.25 7.72 17.53
C LYS A 112 -3.71 8.10 17.80
N ALA A 113 -3.99 9.39 17.95
CA ALA A 113 -5.35 9.88 18.16
C ALA A 113 -6.27 9.54 16.98
N SER A 114 -5.76 9.60 15.75
CA SER A 114 -6.51 9.22 14.56
C SER A 114 -6.78 7.71 14.51
N PHE A 115 -5.78 6.92 14.86
CA PHE A 115 -5.90 5.47 14.95
C PHE A 115 -6.91 5.05 16.02
N GLU A 116 -6.84 5.60 17.24
CA GLU A 116 -7.79 5.28 18.31
C GLU A 116 -9.22 5.72 17.97
N ARG A 117 -9.41 6.89 17.35
CA ARG A 117 -10.74 7.29 16.84
C ARG A 117 -11.28 6.30 15.82
N PHE A 118 -10.44 5.87 14.91
CA PHE A 118 -10.83 4.88 13.91
C PHE A 118 -11.22 3.55 14.60
N LEU A 119 -10.44 3.06 15.55
CA LEU A 119 -10.74 1.85 16.32
C LEU A 119 -12.05 1.99 17.11
N SER A 120 -12.26 3.13 17.77
CA SER A 120 -13.50 3.40 18.51
C SER A 120 -14.72 3.39 17.60
N GLN A 121 -14.67 4.12 16.48
CA GLN A 121 -15.77 4.14 15.50
C GLN A 121 -16.12 2.75 14.98
N MET A 122 -15.09 1.92 14.77
CA MET A 122 -15.27 0.55 14.32
C MET A 122 -15.92 -0.32 15.37
N ARG A 123 -15.42 -0.27 16.60
CA ARG A 123 -16.00 -0.95 17.75
C ARG A 123 -17.46 -0.54 17.94
N ASP A 124 -17.73 0.75 17.95
CA ASP A 124 -19.06 1.27 18.19
C ASP A 124 -20.05 0.85 17.09
N ARG A 125 -19.62 0.89 15.84
CA ARG A 125 -20.44 0.49 14.70
C ARG A 125 -20.77 -1.00 14.66
N LEU A 126 -19.82 -1.85 15.02
CA LEU A 126 -19.95 -3.30 14.84
C LEU A 126 -20.40 -4.03 16.11
N LEU A 127 -20.02 -3.53 17.27
CA LEU A 127 -20.36 -4.17 18.54
C LEU A 127 -21.33 -3.35 19.38
N THR A 128 -20.93 -2.14 19.79
CA THR A 128 -21.70 -1.37 20.77
C THR A 128 -23.10 -1.03 20.26
N SER A 129 -23.22 -0.64 18.99
CA SER A 129 -24.53 -0.38 18.37
C SER A 129 -25.40 -1.64 18.19
N ASN A 130 -24.81 -2.82 18.30
CA ASN A 130 -25.49 -4.11 18.27
C ASN A 130 -25.61 -4.75 19.67
N GLY A 131 -25.33 -3.99 20.72
CA GLY A 131 -25.45 -4.44 22.11
C GLY A 131 -24.38 -5.42 22.56
N TYR A 132 -23.22 -5.44 21.88
CA TYR A 132 -22.07 -6.28 22.26
C TYR A 132 -20.97 -5.46 22.90
N ALA A 133 -20.39 -5.97 23.97
CA ALA A 133 -19.15 -5.51 24.56
C ALA A 133 -18.04 -6.54 24.30
N TYR A 134 -16.95 -6.11 23.67
CA TYR A 134 -15.89 -7.05 23.27
C TYR A 134 -15.35 -7.88 24.42
N GLN A 135 -14.94 -7.23 25.50
CA GLN A 135 -14.32 -7.87 26.64
C GLN A 135 -15.25 -8.87 27.35
N GLN A 136 -16.53 -8.59 27.36
CA GLN A 136 -17.53 -9.41 28.05
C GLN A 136 -18.14 -10.48 27.15
N ASP A 137 -18.32 -10.15 25.86
CA ASP A 137 -19.12 -10.98 24.97
C ASP A 137 -18.29 -11.77 23.94
N ILE A 138 -17.16 -11.24 23.48
CA ILE A 138 -16.36 -11.86 22.41
C ILE A 138 -15.07 -12.47 22.91
N GLN A 139 -14.29 -11.70 23.64
CA GLN A 139 -12.99 -12.10 24.14
C GLN A 139 -12.96 -13.43 24.92
N PRO A 140 -13.96 -13.76 25.76
CA PRO A 140 -13.88 -14.96 26.57
C PRO A 140 -13.89 -16.29 25.80
N TRP A 141 -14.24 -16.26 24.50
CA TRP A 141 -14.37 -17.48 23.70
C TRP A 141 -13.62 -17.43 22.36
N VAL A 142 -13.20 -16.26 21.88
CA VAL A 142 -12.52 -16.13 20.59
C VAL A 142 -11.10 -16.67 20.66
N GLY A 143 -10.60 -17.25 19.56
CA GLY A 143 -9.21 -17.72 19.45
C GLY A 143 -8.23 -16.57 19.20
N ASN A 144 -6.94 -16.93 19.09
CA ASN A 144 -5.83 -15.97 19.04
C ASN A 144 -5.72 -15.15 17.73
N THR A 145 -6.45 -15.54 16.70
CA THR A 145 -6.49 -14.83 15.43
C THR A 145 -7.90 -14.82 14.89
N ALA A 146 -8.26 -13.80 14.13
CA ALA A 146 -9.52 -13.72 13.42
C ALA A 146 -9.25 -13.42 11.94
N MET A 147 -10.10 -13.92 11.04
CA MET A 147 -9.94 -13.72 9.60
C MET A 147 -11.07 -12.88 9.04
N VAL A 148 -10.71 -11.89 8.22
CA VAL A 148 -11.64 -11.14 7.37
C VAL A 148 -11.40 -11.54 5.93
N ALA A 149 -12.43 -12.04 5.27
CA ALA A 149 -12.38 -12.48 3.88
C ALA A 149 -13.30 -11.64 3.00
N PHE A 150 -12.79 -11.23 1.85
CA PHE A 150 -13.51 -10.51 0.82
C PHE A 150 -13.92 -11.51 -0.27
N LEU A 151 -15.18 -11.86 -0.27
CA LEU A 151 -15.73 -12.88 -1.13
C LEU A 151 -16.24 -12.25 -2.42
N ARG A 152 -16.03 -12.93 -3.52
CA ARG A 152 -16.66 -12.61 -4.79
C ARG A 152 -18.12 -13.04 -4.77
N ASN A 153 -19.04 -12.16 -5.13
CA ASN A 153 -20.42 -12.57 -5.36
C ASN A 153 -20.54 -13.47 -6.61
N LYS A 154 -21.41 -14.48 -6.57
CA LYS A 154 -21.60 -15.44 -7.66
C LYS A 154 -22.22 -14.85 -8.95
N ILE A 155 -22.37 -13.55 -9.06
CA ILE A 155 -22.86 -12.93 -10.29
C ILE A 155 -21.82 -13.20 -11.38
N ALA A 156 -22.24 -13.97 -12.39
CA ALA A 156 -21.42 -14.27 -13.56
C ALA A 156 -20.89 -12.94 -14.14
N ILE A 157 -19.59 -12.87 -14.34
CA ILE A 157 -19.00 -11.76 -15.07
C ILE A 157 -19.47 -11.95 -16.51
N PRO A 158 -20.28 -11.04 -17.08
CA PRO A 158 -20.49 -11.04 -18.51
C PRO A 158 -19.16 -10.61 -19.15
N VAL A 159 -18.48 -11.53 -19.78
CA VAL A 159 -17.36 -11.23 -20.64
C VAL A 159 -17.88 -11.33 -22.06
N PRO A 160 -18.49 -10.32 -22.56
CA PRO A 160 -18.12 -9.64 -23.78
C PRO A 160 -18.14 -8.12 -23.60
N PRO A 161 -17.38 -7.37 -24.41
CA PRO A 161 -17.47 -5.91 -24.36
C PRO A 161 -18.91 -5.49 -24.57
N PRO A 162 -19.45 -4.53 -23.80
CA PRO A 162 -20.79 -4.03 -24.02
C PRO A 162 -20.88 -3.46 -25.43
N ALA A 163 -21.90 -3.92 -26.17
CA ALA A 163 -22.22 -3.29 -27.45
C ALA A 163 -22.47 -1.79 -27.24
N PRO A 164 -22.14 -0.92 -28.20
CA PRO A 164 -22.43 0.50 -28.12
C PRO A 164 -23.90 0.69 -27.75
N ASN A 165 -24.21 1.43 -26.67
CA ASN A 165 -25.54 1.70 -26.12
C ASN A 165 -26.14 0.67 -25.11
N VAL A 166 -25.37 -0.29 -24.61
CA VAL A 166 -25.79 -1.08 -23.46
C VAL A 166 -25.28 -0.41 -22.18
N PRO A 167 -26.16 -0.20 -21.16
CA PRO A 167 -25.70 0.35 -19.87
C PRO A 167 -24.61 -0.55 -19.29
N PRO A 168 -23.55 0.03 -18.67
CA PRO A 168 -22.51 -0.76 -18.07
C PRO A 168 -23.14 -1.74 -17.05
N PRO A 169 -22.62 -2.99 -16.98
CA PRO A 169 -23.11 -3.94 -16.01
C PRO A 169 -22.98 -3.36 -14.60
N PRO A 170 -23.89 -3.71 -13.67
CA PRO A 170 -23.82 -3.22 -12.31
C PRO A 170 -22.46 -3.61 -11.70
N PRO A 171 -21.84 -2.74 -10.89
CA PRO A 171 -20.55 -3.03 -10.27
C PRO A 171 -20.62 -4.34 -9.48
N ILE A 172 -19.58 -5.15 -9.61
CA ILE A 172 -19.48 -6.40 -8.86
C ILE A 172 -19.44 -6.05 -7.37
N GLN A 173 -20.47 -6.42 -6.65
CA GLN A 173 -20.51 -6.25 -5.20
C GLN A 173 -19.62 -7.31 -4.53
N GLN A 174 -18.96 -6.92 -3.46
CA GLN A 174 -18.18 -7.80 -2.60
C GLN A 174 -18.93 -8.07 -1.32
N SER A 175 -18.96 -9.33 -0.93
CA SER A 175 -19.43 -9.70 0.40
C SER A 175 -18.23 -9.86 1.34
N VAL A 176 -18.42 -9.48 2.58
CA VAL A 176 -17.40 -9.63 3.62
C VAL A 176 -17.81 -10.72 4.57
N ALA A 177 -16.87 -11.62 4.86
CA ALA A 177 -17.00 -12.64 5.88
C ALA A 177 -15.95 -12.44 6.96
N ILE A 178 -16.37 -12.51 8.21
CA ILE A 178 -15.52 -12.54 9.40
C ILE A 178 -15.59 -13.93 9.97
N ILE A 179 -14.45 -14.59 10.08
CA ILE A 179 -14.35 -15.92 10.65
C ILE A 179 -13.62 -15.83 12.00
N LEU A 180 -14.34 -16.15 13.05
CA LEU A 180 -13.86 -16.13 14.42
C LEU A 180 -13.65 -17.57 14.90
N PRO A 181 -12.41 -18.01 15.14
CA PRO A 181 -12.15 -19.30 15.77
C PRO A 181 -12.74 -19.34 17.17
N ILE A 182 -13.37 -20.45 17.54
CA ILE A 182 -13.96 -20.67 18.84
C ILE A 182 -12.95 -21.41 19.72
N ALA A 183 -12.33 -20.70 20.66
CA ALA A 183 -11.45 -21.31 21.66
C ALA A 183 -12.22 -21.90 22.85
N ASN A 184 -13.38 -21.33 23.18
CA ASN A 184 -14.25 -21.83 24.23
C ASN A 184 -15.69 -22.01 23.73
N PRO A 185 -16.09 -23.24 23.32
CA PRO A 185 -17.40 -23.51 22.76
C PRO A 185 -18.57 -23.27 23.74
N ILE A 186 -18.34 -23.49 25.05
CA ILE A 186 -19.38 -23.27 26.06
C ILE A 186 -19.74 -21.81 26.14
N LYS A 187 -18.76 -20.92 26.29
CA LYS A 187 -18.97 -19.48 26.36
C LYS A 187 -19.53 -18.90 25.05
N ALA A 188 -19.08 -19.42 23.92
CA ALA A 188 -19.64 -19.03 22.63
C ALA A 188 -21.13 -19.38 22.53
N LYS A 189 -21.53 -20.58 22.98
CA LYS A 189 -22.93 -21.02 23.01
C LYS A 189 -23.77 -20.18 23.98
N GLU A 190 -23.25 -19.86 25.15
CA GLU A 190 -23.93 -18.97 26.13
C GLU A 190 -24.22 -17.60 25.55
N LEU A 191 -23.25 -17.03 24.80
CA LEU A 191 -23.42 -15.76 24.13
C LEU A 191 -24.55 -15.81 23.08
N LEU A 192 -24.51 -16.82 22.22
CA LEU A 192 -25.46 -16.98 21.13
C LEU A 192 -26.89 -17.30 21.61
N ALA A 193 -27.03 -17.88 22.81
CA ALA A 193 -28.32 -18.17 23.42
C ALA A 193 -28.98 -16.95 24.09
N LYS A 194 -28.27 -15.84 24.31
CA LYS A 194 -28.82 -14.63 24.94
C LYS A 194 -29.75 -13.92 23.96
N PRO A 195 -31.03 -13.71 24.33
CA PRO A 195 -31.96 -12.91 23.51
C PRO A 195 -31.44 -11.48 23.38
N ARG A 196 -31.49 -10.91 22.19
CA ARG A 196 -31.04 -9.54 21.94
C ARG A 196 -32.15 -8.72 21.33
N PRO A 197 -32.58 -7.64 22.01
CA PRO A 197 -33.50 -6.70 21.40
C PRO A 197 -32.76 -5.96 20.27
N LEU A 198 -33.25 -6.12 19.05
CA LEU A 198 -32.86 -5.23 17.95
C LEU A 198 -33.63 -3.93 18.10
N SER A 199 -32.96 -2.80 18.03
CA SER A 199 -33.64 -1.49 18.03
C SER A 199 -34.46 -1.28 16.75
N GLN A 200 -34.10 -1.97 15.66
CA GLN A 200 -34.81 -1.95 14.36
C GLN A 200 -34.58 -3.28 13.62
N GLY A 201 -35.55 -3.66 12.77
CA GLY A 201 -35.47 -4.90 11.97
C GLY A 201 -36.01 -6.12 12.71
N LYS A 202 -35.85 -7.28 12.08
CA LYS A 202 -36.24 -8.58 12.63
C LYS A 202 -35.12 -9.60 12.51
N ILE A 203 -35.10 -10.54 13.44
CA ILE A 203 -34.22 -11.73 13.37
C ILE A 203 -35.02 -12.82 12.64
N VAL A 204 -34.40 -13.43 11.65
CA VAL A 204 -34.88 -14.57 10.90
C VAL A 204 -33.92 -15.72 11.05
N GLU A 205 -34.43 -16.89 11.39
CA GLU A 205 -33.64 -18.11 11.48
C GLU A 205 -33.98 -19.02 10.31
N ARG A 206 -32.96 -19.63 9.73
CA ARG A 206 -33.10 -20.66 8.69
C ARG A 206 -32.09 -21.77 8.89
N ASN A 207 -32.37 -22.91 8.29
CA ASN A 207 -31.41 -24.02 8.23
C ASN A 207 -30.85 -24.13 6.80
N TYR A 208 -29.53 -24.16 6.67
CA TYR A 208 -28.86 -24.38 5.39
C TYR A 208 -27.88 -25.55 5.53
N LYS A 209 -28.14 -26.65 4.81
CA LYS A 209 -27.32 -27.87 4.82
C LYS A 209 -27.03 -28.39 6.23
N GLY A 210 -28.01 -28.29 7.15
CA GLY A 210 -27.87 -28.75 8.53
C GLY A 210 -27.13 -27.76 9.44
N VAL A 211 -26.88 -26.54 9.00
CA VAL A 211 -26.29 -25.45 9.81
C VAL A 211 -27.35 -24.41 10.07
N GLN A 212 -27.55 -24.05 11.35
CA GLN A 212 -28.42 -22.94 11.74
C GLN A 212 -27.80 -21.61 11.33
N VAL A 213 -28.57 -20.80 10.62
CA VAL A 213 -28.19 -19.46 10.19
C VAL A 213 -29.16 -18.44 10.80
N THR A 214 -28.61 -17.44 11.47
CA THR A 214 -29.37 -16.32 12.05
C THR A 214 -29.09 -15.06 11.23
N GLU A 215 -30.15 -14.41 10.76
CA GLU A 215 -30.06 -13.23 9.90
C GLU A 215 -30.81 -12.05 10.47
N THR A 216 -30.25 -10.85 10.33
CA THR A 216 -30.97 -9.61 10.59
C THR A 216 -31.51 -9.06 9.29
N GLN A 217 -32.78 -8.68 9.26
CA GLN A 217 -33.46 -8.13 8.09
C GLN A 217 -34.18 -6.80 8.43
N GLY A 218 -34.21 -5.90 7.45
CA GLY A 218 -34.96 -4.64 7.58
C GLY A 218 -34.18 -3.48 8.20
N VAL A 219 -32.87 -3.62 8.34
CA VAL A 219 -31.94 -2.54 8.76
C VAL A 219 -31.00 -2.23 7.61
N PRO A 220 -31.21 -1.16 6.85
CA PRO A 220 -30.30 -0.76 5.78
C PRO A 220 -28.87 -0.66 6.30
N ASP A 221 -27.91 -1.19 5.54
CA ASP A 221 -26.46 -1.18 5.85
C ASP A 221 -26.03 -1.92 7.14
N ARG A 222 -26.93 -2.67 7.79
CA ARG A 222 -26.67 -3.43 9.02
C ARG A 222 -27.21 -4.86 8.99
N ASN A 223 -27.48 -5.39 7.83
CA ASN A 223 -27.89 -6.79 7.71
C ASN A 223 -26.68 -7.70 7.95
N PHE A 224 -26.83 -8.64 8.87
CA PHE A 224 -25.85 -9.67 9.15
C PHE A 224 -26.47 -11.04 8.93
N SER A 225 -25.61 -11.97 8.51
CA SER A 225 -25.93 -13.38 8.50
C SER A 225 -24.86 -14.12 9.29
N VAL A 226 -25.24 -14.88 10.28
CA VAL A 226 -24.35 -15.53 11.25
C VAL A 226 -24.57 -17.03 11.21
N ALA A 227 -23.49 -17.79 11.16
CA ALA A 227 -23.52 -19.26 11.22
C ALA A 227 -22.43 -19.80 12.15
N VAL A 228 -22.78 -20.82 12.94
CA VAL A 228 -21.82 -21.57 13.76
C VAL A 228 -21.42 -22.85 13.00
N LEU A 229 -20.14 -22.97 12.71
CA LEU A 229 -19.58 -24.08 11.95
C LEU A 229 -19.00 -25.12 12.93
N GLY A 230 -19.83 -26.07 13.32
CA GLY A 230 -19.47 -27.04 14.35
C GLY A 230 -19.13 -26.39 15.69
N THR A 231 -17.99 -26.77 16.28
CA THR A 231 -17.45 -26.19 17.51
C THR A 231 -16.24 -25.28 17.26
N SER A 232 -15.88 -25.06 15.98
CA SER A 232 -14.57 -24.50 15.63
C SER A 232 -14.62 -23.05 15.18
N TYR A 233 -15.71 -22.61 14.51
CA TYR A 233 -15.77 -21.27 13.94
C TYR A 233 -17.15 -20.65 14.06
N LEU A 234 -17.18 -19.34 14.30
CA LEU A 234 -18.33 -18.48 14.07
C LEU A 234 -18.06 -17.69 12.79
N ALA A 235 -18.95 -17.78 11.83
CA ALA A 235 -18.92 -16.98 10.61
C ALA A 235 -19.96 -15.86 10.70
N VAL A 236 -19.53 -14.62 10.46
CA VAL A 236 -20.40 -13.43 10.36
C VAL A 236 -20.19 -12.83 8.99
N THR A 237 -21.25 -12.65 8.22
CA THR A 237 -21.19 -12.09 6.88
C THR A 237 -22.14 -10.91 6.70
N THR A 238 -21.89 -10.11 5.68
CA THR A 238 -22.75 -8.97 5.30
C THR A 238 -23.90 -9.37 4.38
N ASP A 239 -23.94 -10.64 3.97
CA ASP A 239 -24.84 -11.14 2.92
C ASP A 239 -25.15 -12.62 3.15
N PRO A 240 -26.44 -13.03 3.17
CA PRO A 240 -26.83 -14.44 3.32
C PRO A 240 -26.15 -15.41 2.33
N SER A 241 -25.97 -14.99 1.08
CA SER A 241 -25.33 -15.84 0.06
C SER A 241 -23.85 -16.09 0.37
N ALA A 242 -23.17 -15.15 1.02
CA ALA A 242 -21.81 -15.33 1.50
C ALA A 242 -21.75 -16.36 2.65
N THR A 243 -22.74 -16.35 3.55
CA THR A 243 -22.86 -17.35 4.62
C THR A 243 -23.05 -18.75 4.01
N ASP A 244 -23.92 -18.89 3.00
CA ASP A 244 -24.16 -20.16 2.33
C ASP A 244 -22.88 -20.69 1.70
N ARG A 245 -22.08 -19.84 1.05
CA ARG A 245 -20.79 -20.22 0.47
C ARG A 245 -19.76 -20.65 1.52
N ILE A 246 -19.72 -20.00 2.67
CA ILE A 246 -18.87 -20.41 3.80
C ILE A 246 -19.31 -21.79 4.31
N ILE A 247 -20.63 -22.03 4.43
CA ILE A 247 -21.17 -23.33 4.83
C ILE A 247 -20.87 -24.39 3.78
N ASP A 248 -21.01 -24.07 2.49
CA ASP A 248 -20.65 -24.99 1.40
C ASP A 248 -19.18 -25.41 1.49
N THR A 249 -18.29 -24.45 1.73
CA THR A 249 -16.86 -24.73 1.92
C THR A 249 -16.60 -25.56 3.16
N TYR A 250 -17.27 -25.27 4.28
CA TYR A 250 -17.20 -26.09 5.48
C TYR A 250 -17.70 -27.52 5.24
N LYS A 251 -18.68 -27.73 4.34
CA LYS A 251 -19.23 -29.04 3.96
C LYS A 251 -18.42 -29.75 2.87
N GLY A 252 -17.32 -29.19 2.38
CA GLY A 252 -16.38 -29.90 1.49
C GLY A 252 -16.09 -29.23 0.15
N GLU A 253 -16.74 -28.09 -0.17
CA GLU A 253 -16.33 -27.30 -1.33
C GLU A 253 -14.89 -26.79 -1.19
N PRO A 254 -14.19 -26.49 -2.29
CA PRO A 254 -12.81 -26.05 -2.24
C PRO A 254 -12.60 -24.81 -1.39
N SER A 255 -11.69 -24.90 -0.42
CA SER A 255 -11.33 -23.81 0.48
C SER A 255 -10.09 -23.04 0.03
N LEU A 256 -9.85 -21.85 0.61
CA LEU A 256 -8.63 -21.07 0.44
C LEU A 256 -7.37 -21.93 0.69
N ALA A 257 -7.39 -22.79 1.69
CA ALA A 257 -6.30 -23.71 1.99
C ALA A 257 -5.93 -24.65 0.83
N LYS A 258 -6.84 -24.88 -0.13
CA LYS A 258 -6.64 -25.70 -1.33
C LYS A 258 -6.16 -24.91 -2.54
N THR A 259 -5.98 -23.60 -2.43
CA THR A 259 -5.42 -22.79 -3.53
C THR A 259 -4.00 -23.28 -3.87
N PRO A 260 -3.69 -23.51 -5.16
CA PRO A 260 -2.37 -24.00 -5.57
C PRO A 260 -1.24 -23.07 -5.06
N GLY A 261 -0.26 -23.64 -4.37
CA GLY A 261 0.89 -22.92 -3.83
C GLY A 261 0.64 -22.11 -2.56
N TYR A 262 -0.62 -21.97 -2.09
CA TYR A 262 -0.95 -21.17 -0.91
C TYR A 262 -0.24 -21.67 0.37
N ALA A 263 -0.34 -22.95 0.66
CA ALA A 263 0.27 -23.52 1.86
C ALA A 263 1.81 -23.41 1.84
N ASP A 264 2.44 -23.59 0.68
CA ASP A 264 3.89 -23.43 0.52
C ASP A 264 4.32 -21.95 0.61
N ALA A 265 3.48 -21.04 0.12
CA ALA A 265 3.69 -19.61 0.26
C ALA A 265 3.65 -19.17 1.73
N ILE A 266 2.63 -19.59 2.48
CA ILE A 266 2.51 -19.28 3.92
C ILE A 266 3.70 -19.83 4.71
N GLU A 267 4.16 -21.04 4.42
CA GLU A 267 5.34 -21.61 5.10
C GLU A 267 6.62 -20.80 4.84
N LYS A 268 6.80 -20.30 3.60
CA LYS A 268 7.97 -19.47 3.24
C LYS A 268 8.02 -18.12 3.96
N ILE A 269 6.89 -17.60 4.42
CA ILE A 269 6.78 -16.31 5.11
C ILE A 269 6.40 -16.45 6.59
N LYS A 270 6.44 -17.68 7.11
CA LYS A 270 6.16 -17.95 8.52
C LYS A 270 7.05 -17.12 9.43
N SER A 271 6.46 -16.52 10.45
CA SER A 271 7.15 -15.75 11.48
C SER A 271 6.54 -16.01 12.84
N GLN A 272 7.39 -16.17 13.84
CA GLN A 272 6.92 -16.27 15.22
C GLN A 272 6.31 -14.93 15.66
N GLY A 273 5.20 -14.98 16.39
CA GLY A 273 4.52 -13.78 16.86
C GLY A 273 3.97 -12.89 15.73
N ALA A 274 3.52 -13.50 14.64
CA ALA A 274 2.88 -12.76 13.55
C ALA A 274 1.70 -11.93 14.08
N PHE A 275 1.72 -10.64 13.81
CA PHE A 275 0.61 -9.73 14.11
C PHE A 275 -0.53 -9.91 13.13
N GLY A 276 -0.21 -10.13 11.86
CA GLY A 276 -1.18 -10.35 10.82
C GLY A 276 -0.62 -11.09 9.61
N GLN A 277 -1.52 -11.69 8.85
CA GLN A 277 -1.21 -12.34 7.58
C GLN A 277 -2.26 -11.94 6.56
N MET A 278 -1.83 -11.58 5.36
CA MET A 278 -2.72 -11.24 4.25
C MET A 278 -2.44 -12.15 3.07
N TYR A 279 -3.50 -12.52 2.37
CA TYR A 279 -3.47 -13.21 1.08
C TYR A 279 -4.30 -12.46 0.07
N VAL A 280 -3.82 -12.39 -1.17
CA VAL A 280 -4.55 -11.86 -2.32
C VAL A 280 -4.55 -12.91 -3.43
N ASN A 281 -5.74 -13.29 -3.89
CA ASN A 281 -5.95 -14.11 -5.07
C ASN A 281 -5.79 -13.22 -6.31
N MET A 282 -4.63 -13.25 -6.93
CA MET A 282 -4.31 -12.33 -8.02
C MET A 282 -5.23 -12.46 -9.24
N PRO A 283 -5.61 -13.68 -9.72
CA PRO A 283 -6.59 -13.82 -10.78
C PRO A 283 -7.94 -13.17 -10.48
N VAL A 284 -8.45 -13.39 -9.26
CA VAL A 284 -9.75 -12.84 -8.84
C VAL A 284 -9.67 -11.32 -8.66
N ALA A 285 -8.60 -10.84 -8.02
CA ALA A 285 -8.38 -9.40 -7.83
C ALA A 285 -8.21 -8.66 -9.16
N ALA A 286 -7.48 -9.25 -10.12
CA ALA A 286 -7.32 -8.69 -11.46
C ALA A 286 -8.65 -8.62 -12.22
N ALA A 287 -9.46 -9.67 -12.15
CA ALA A 287 -10.79 -9.69 -12.77
C ALA A 287 -11.72 -8.64 -12.14
N TYR A 288 -11.67 -8.50 -10.81
CA TYR A 288 -12.43 -7.48 -10.10
C TYR A 288 -11.98 -6.07 -10.49
N ALA A 289 -10.67 -5.83 -10.51
CA ALA A 289 -10.12 -4.53 -10.92
C ALA A 289 -10.49 -4.17 -12.35
N ALA A 290 -10.45 -5.13 -13.28
CA ALA A 290 -10.85 -4.95 -14.67
C ALA A 290 -12.33 -4.56 -14.79
N ALA A 291 -13.21 -5.26 -14.08
CA ALA A 291 -14.65 -5.00 -14.10
C ALA A 291 -15.05 -3.66 -13.47
N ASN A 292 -14.23 -3.10 -12.59
CA ASN A 292 -14.51 -1.84 -11.87
C ASN A 292 -13.57 -0.69 -12.30
N SER A 293 -12.71 -0.91 -13.30
CA SER A 293 -11.81 0.12 -13.82
C SER A 293 -12.57 1.11 -14.70
N ALA A 294 -12.25 2.40 -14.54
CA ALA A 294 -12.72 3.43 -15.46
C ALA A 294 -12.05 3.33 -16.84
N ARG A 295 -10.93 2.61 -16.95
CA ARG A 295 -10.20 2.32 -18.18
C ARG A 295 -10.40 0.86 -18.53
N GLU A 296 -10.78 0.60 -19.76
CA GLU A 296 -10.92 -0.77 -20.26
C GLU A 296 -9.55 -1.49 -20.26
N ILE A 297 -9.54 -2.69 -19.68
CA ILE A 297 -8.38 -3.58 -19.69
C ILE A 297 -8.64 -4.63 -20.77
N SER A 298 -7.76 -4.72 -21.78
CA SER A 298 -7.90 -5.72 -22.84
C SER A 298 -7.83 -7.15 -22.27
N ALA A 299 -8.47 -8.09 -22.96
CA ALA A 299 -8.45 -9.51 -22.56
C ALA A 299 -7.01 -10.05 -22.43
N GLU A 300 -6.12 -9.69 -23.36
CA GLU A 300 -4.70 -10.06 -23.32
C GLU A 300 -4.00 -9.52 -22.06
N ASN A 301 -4.25 -8.28 -21.70
CA ASN A 301 -3.67 -7.66 -20.52
C ASN A 301 -4.22 -8.28 -19.24
N LEU A 302 -5.51 -8.60 -19.21
CA LEU A 302 -6.11 -9.32 -18.08
C LEU A 302 -5.49 -10.70 -17.90
N GLU A 303 -5.28 -11.45 -18.99
CA GLU A 303 -4.61 -12.74 -18.97
C GLU A 303 -3.18 -12.63 -18.40
N LYS A 304 -2.41 -11.63 -18.83
CA LYS A 304 -1.06 -11.38 -18.29
C LYS A 304 -1.08 -11.13 -16.77
N LEU A 305 -2.02 -10.32 -16.27
CA LEU A 305 -2.19 -10.09 -14.83
C LEU A 305 -2.56 -11.37 -14.09
N GLN A 306 -3.35 -12.23 -14.70
CA GLN A 306 -3.79 -13.50 -14.13
C GLN A 306 -2.74 -14.63 -14.17
N GLN A 307 -1.54 -14.39 -14.73
CA GLN A 307 -0.43 -15.36 -14.66
C GLN A 307 0.09 -15.53 -13.22
N ASN A 308 -0.05 -14.52 -12.37
CA ASN A 308 0.24 -14.67 -10.95
C ASN A 308 -0.92 -15.40 -10.26
N GLN A 309 -0.59 -16.41 -9.44
CA GLN A 309 -1.58 -17.15 -8.65
C GLN A 309 -1.95 -16.37 -7.39
N GLY A 310 -0.95 -15.84 -6.69
CA GLY A 310 -1.19 -15.19 -5.42
C GLY A 310 -0.06 -14.32 -4.93
N PHE A 311 -0.41 -13.50 -3.97
CA PHE A 311 0.51 -12.74 -3.12
C PHE A 311 0.13 -12.98 -1.67
N ALA A 312 1.10 -13.28 -0.82
CA ALA A 312 0.89 -13.42 0.60
C ALA A 312 1.94 -12.63 1.39
N THR A 313 1.56 -12.11 2.54
CA THR A 313 2.46 -11.39 3.45
C THR A 313 2.15 -11.69 4.90
N THR A 314 3.20 -11.75 5.72
CA THR A 314 3.12 -11.83 7.18
C THR A 314 3.72 -10.56 7.77
N ALA A 315 2.98 -9.89 8.64
CA ALA A 315 3.41 -8.72 9.37
C ALA A 315 3.81 -9.09 10.79
N THR A 316 4.94 -8.57 11.27
CA THR A 316 5.44 -8.73 12.64
C THR A 316 5.71 -7.37 13.26
N LEU A 317 5.35 -7.20 14.52
CA LEU A 317 5.69 -6.01 15.29
C LEU A 317 7.08 -6.15 15.87
N GLU A 318 8.00 -5.29 15.46
CA GLU A 318 9.39 -5.27 15.90
C GLU A 318 9.65 -4.09 16.84
N ALA A 319 10.87 -3.99 17.38
CA ALA A 319 11.19 -2.96 18.37
C ALA A 319 11.10 -1.51 17.81
N GLU A 320 11.39 -1.32 16.52
CA GLU A 320 11.45 0.00 15.89
C GLU A 320 10.45 0.17 14.73
N GLY A 321 9.47 -0.74 14.59
CA GLY A 321 8.50 -0.65 13.49
C GLY A 321 7.82 -1.97 13.15
N ILE A 322 7.46 -2.13 11.90
CA ILE A 322 6.73 -3.29 11.39
C ILE A 322 7.55 -3.96 10.28
N GLY A 323 7.88 -5.24 10.50
CA GLY A 323 8.50 -6.09 9.50
C GLY A 323 7.45 -6.86 8.69
N PHE A 324 7.70 -7.02 7.40
CA PHE A 324 6.87 -7.78 6.47
C PHE A 324 7.71 -8.82 5.75
N LYS A 325 7.25 -10.06 5.76
CA LYS A 325 7.75 -11.12 4.88
C LYS A 325 6.68 -11.43 3.86
N SER A 326 6.97 -11.23 2.59
CA SER A 326 5.99 -11.38 1.52
C SER A 326 6.48 -12.32 0.44
N VAL A 327 5.56 -12.97 -0.25
CA VAL A 327 5.85 -13.86 -1.37
C VAL A 327 4.79 -13.71 -2.45
N SER A 328 5.23 -13.64 -3.71
CA SER A 328 4.36 -13.78 -4.88
C SER A 328 4.76 -15.04 -5.66
N TRP A 329 3.76 -15.70 -6.26
CA TRP A 329 4.01 -16.90 -7.06
C TRP A 329 3.11 -16.96 -8.29
N LEU A 330 3.64 -17.58 -9.35
CA LEU A 330 2.92 -17.80 -10.60
C LEU A 330 1.99 -18.99 -10.48
N LYS A 331 0.96 -19.03 -11.35
CA LYS A 331 0.11 -20.22 -11.53
C LYS A 331 0.96 -21.44 -11.90
N PRO A 332 0.55 -22.67 -11.51
CA PRO A 332 1.27 -23.89 -11.89
C PRO A 332 1.42 -24.08 -13.40
N ASP A 333 0.41 -23.69 -14.16
CA ASP A 333 0.32 -23.77 -15.62
C ASP A 333 0.86 -22.55 -16.36
N SER A 334 1.34 -21.53 -15.64
CA SER A 334 1.93 -20.33 -16.26
C SER A 334 3.13 -20.69 -17.14
N THR A 335 3.15 -20.15 -18.34
CA THR A 335 4.31 -20.23 -19.26
C THR A 335 5.42 -19.26 -18.88
N ARG A 336 5.11 -18.23 -18.07
CA ARG A 336 6.08 -17.26 -17.59
C ARG A 336 7.09 -17.92 -16.65
N ARG A 337 8.35 -17.51 -16.79
CA ARG A 337 9.45 -17.85 -15.87
C ARG A 337 10.11 -16.58 -15.38
N ILE A 338 10.51 -16.57 -14.13
CA ILE A 338 11.23 -15.46 -13.52
C ILE A 338 12.71 -15.79 -13.55
N ALA A 339 13.52 -14.92 -14.16
CA ALA A 339 14.97 -15.13 -14.18
C ALA A 339 15.55 -14.87 -12.78
N VAL A 340 16.42 -15.78 -12.35
CA VAL A 340 17.14 -15.64 -11.07
C VAL A 340 18.39 -14.81 -11.30
N GLU A 341 18.35 -13.54 -10.92
CA GLU A 341 19.46 -12.58 -11.04
C GLU A 341 19.67 -11.86 -9.70
N ASN A 342 19.99 -12.63 -8.66
CA ASN A 342 20.19 -12.10 -7.31
C ASN A 342 21.65 -11.64 -7.13
N ASN A 343 22.03 -10.52 -7.74
CA ASN A 343 23.39 -9.99 -7.78
C ASN A 343 23.50 -8.48 -7.45
N ALA A 344 22.47 -7.90 -6.81
CA ALA A 344 22.44 -6.48 -6.47
C ALA A 344 23.19 -6.17 -5.15
N LEU A 345 24.52 -6.22 -5.16
CA LEU A 345 25.35 -6.10 -3.95
C LEU A 345 26.34 -4.93 -3.96
N LYS A 346 26.63 -4.32 -5.13
CA LYS A 346 27.73 -3.36 -5.29
C LYS A 346 27.29 -1.91 -5.13
N MET A 347 26.11 -1.54 -5.65
CA MET A 347 25.68 -0.13 -5.74
C MET A 347 25.50 0.53 -4.38
N VAL A 348 25.09 -0.23 -3.37
CA VAL A 348 24.95 0.29 -2.00
C VAL A 348 26.29 0.76 -1.40
N ASN A 349 27.41 0.18 -1.84
CA ASN A 349 28.75 0.58 -1.42
C ASN A 349 29.29 1.80 -2.18
N ARG A 350 28.65 2.19 -3.29
CA ARG A 350 29.02 3.36 -4.09
C ARG A 350 28.26 4.63 -3.72
N LEU A 351 27.30 4.51 -2.80
CA LEU A 351 26.47 5.62 -2.31
C LEU A 351 26.94 6.05 -0.92
N PRO A 352 26.91 7.35 -0.58
CA PRO A 352 27.30 7.84 0.74
C PRO A 352 26.25 7.48 1.82
N SER A 353 26.69 7.41 3.07
CA SER A 353 25.87 7.00 4.22
C SER A 353 24.67 7.89 4.49
N ASN A 354 24.67 9.12 4.02
CA ASN A 354 23.57 10.10 4.13
C ASN A 354 22.63 10.09 2.93
N THR A 355 22.65 9.05 2.09
CA THR A 355 21.71 8.88 0.97
C THR A 355 20.27 8.90 1.50
N ILE A 356 19.44 9.76 0.92
CA ILE A 356 18.03 9.96 1.32
C ILE A 356 17.15 8.82 0.81
N MET A 357 17.36 8.43 -0.45
CA MET A 357 16.57 7.37 -1.11
C MET A 357 17.45 6.59 -2.06
N MET A 358 17.19 5.30 -2.16
CA MET A 358 17.84 4.42 -3.13
C MET A 358 16.87 3.36 -3.65
N VAL A 359 16.89 3.15 -4.95
CA VAL A 359 16.36 1.96 -5.62
C VAL A 359 17.52 1.27 -6.31
N SER A 360 17.73 0.00 -6.09
CA SER A 360 18.78 -0.77 -6.78
C SER A 360 18.25 -2.10 -7.29
N GLY A 361 18.91 -2.65 -8.30
CA GLY A 361 18.59 -3.96 -8.85
C GLY A 361 19.75 -4.57 -9.62
N GLY A 362 19.72 -5.89 -9.78
CA GLY A 362 20.80 -6.65 -10.38
C GLY A 362 20.94 -6.49 -11.89
N ASN A 363 19.87 -6.10 -12.59
CA ASN A 363 19.87 -5.96 -14.05
C ASN A 363 18.77 -5.01 -14.51
N LEU A 364 19.16 -3.81 -14.96
CA LEU A 364 18.18 -2.78 -15.35
C LEU A 364 17.44 -3.15 -16.65
N GLN A 365 18.15 -3.68 -17.64
CA GLN A 365 17.54 -4.09 -18.91
C GLN A 365 16.43 -5.11 -18.66
N ARG A 366 16.69 -6.10 -17.79
CA ARG A 366 15.71 -7.12 -17.43
C ARG A 366 14.54 -6.52 -16.67
N LEU A 367 14.81 -5.67 -15.68
CA LEU A 367 13.76 -4.98 -14.93
C LEU A 367 12.83 -4.19 -15.87
N TRP A 368 13.42 -3.48 -16.86
CA TRP A 368 12.66 -2.75 -17.87
C TRP A 368 11.79 -3.68 -18.72
N GLN A 369 12.34 -4.79 -19.19
CA GLN A 369 11.58 -5.78 -19.96
C GLN A 369 10.39 -6.34 -19.17
N ASP A 370 10.63 -6.73 -17.92
CA ASP A 370 9.58 -7.26 -17.03
C ASP A 370 8.53 -6.16 -16.69
N TYR A 371 8.98 -4.91 -16.51
CA TYR A 371 8.09 -3.77 -16.30
C TYR A 371 7.19 -3.51 -17.50
N VAL A 372 7.74 -3.47 -18.70
CA VAL A 372 6.96 -3.28 -19.95
C VAL A 372 5.91 -4.37 -20.12
N LEU A 373 6.28 -5.64 -19.88
CA LEU A 373 5.33 -6.76 -19.94
C LEU A 373 4.17 -6.63 -18.94
N GLY A 374 4.41 -6.02 -17.79
CA GLY A 374 3.43 -5.84 -16.73
C GLY A 374 2.66 -4.52 -16.80
N ALA A 375 3.30 -3.44 -17.23
CA ALA A 375 2.77 -2.08 -17.11
C ALA A 375 1.61 -1.78 -18.07
N ASP A 376 1.66 -2.33 -19.28
CA ASP A 376 0.56 -2.18 -20.25
C ASP A 376 -0.73 -2.87 -19.79
N ALA A 377 -0.58 -3.91 -18.96
CA ALA A 377 -1.67 -4.65 -18.38
C ALA A 377 -2.20 -4.06 -17.06
N ASN A 378 -1.40 -3.25 -16.36
CA ASN A 378 -1.69 -2.81 -15.00
C ASN A 378 -2.19 -1.35 -14.98
N PRO A 379 -3.48 -1.10 -14.69
CA PRO A 379 -4.05 0.26 -14.64
C PRO A 379 -3.47 1.12 -13.50
N ILE A 380 -2.83 0.49 -12.51
CA ILE A 380 -2.14 1.17 -11.39
C ILE A 380 -0.63 1.28 -11.61
N SER A 381 -0.14 0.95 -12.80
CA SER A 381 1.28 1.19 -13.14
C SER A 381 1.59 2.68 -13.02
N PRO A 382 2.61 3.08 -12.26
CA PRO A 382 2.88 4.48 -11.97
C PRO A 382 3.27 5.27 -13.22
N ILE A 383 3.88 4.64 -14.20
CA ILE A 383 4.36 5.28 -15.43
C ILE A 383 4.07 4.35 -16.62
N ASN A 384 3.40 4.88 -17.65
CA ASN A 384 3.20 4.13 -18.88
C ASN A 384 4.53 4.04 -19.67
N PRO A 385 5.01 2.85 -20.05
CA PRO A 385 6.25 2.68 -20.83
C PRO A 385 6.28 3.51 -22.12
N GLN A 386 5.15 3.67 -22.80
CA GLN A 386 5.06 4.46 -24.02
C GLN A 386 5.30 5.95 -23.77
N VAL A 387 4.89 6.48 -22.62
CA VAL A 387 5.18 7.86 -22.25
C VAL A 387 6.68 8.08 -22.13
N LEU A 388 7.40 7.14 -21.50
CA LEU A 388 8.85 7.19 -21.37
C LEU A 388 9.54 7.08 -22.74
N ARG A 389 9.13 6.11 -23.58
CA ARG A 389 9.66 5.94 -24.94
C ARG A 389 9.46 7.19 -25.79
N THR A 390 8.24 7.69 -25.83
CA THR A 390 7.88 8.88 -26.61
C THR A 390 8.56 10.12 -26.08
N GLY A 391 8.58 10.30 -24.75
CA GLY A 391 9.24 11.43 -24.10
C GLY A 391 10.74 11.47 -24.37
N LEU A 392 11.43 10.34 -24.25
CA LEU A 392 12.85 10.26 -24.59
C LEU A 392 13.10 10.54 -26.07
N LYS A 393 12.34 9.88 -26.95
CA LYS A 393 12.50 10.04 -28.40
C LYS A 393 12.22 11.47 -28.86
N SER A 394 11.18 12.12 -28.36
CA SER A 394 10.87 13.52 -28.68
C SER A 394 11.91 14.49 -28.12
N THR A 395 12.49 14.15 -26.97
CA THR A 395 13.48 15.01 -26.31
C THR A 395 14.89 14.83 -26.84
N THR A 396 15.29 13.62 -27.16
CA THR A 396 16.68 13.30 -27.51
C THR A 396 16.87 12.71 -28.90
N GLY A 397 15.80 12.33 -29.58
CA GLY A 397 15.85 11.57 -30.83
C GLY A 397 16.23 10.10 -30.65
N MET A 398 16.49 9.65 -29.41
CA MET A 398 16.98 8.31 -29.10
C MET A 398 15.82 7.34 -28.79
N ASP A 399 16.01 6.10 -29.16
CA ASP A 399 15.11 5.00 -28.82
C ASP A 399 15.52 4.42 -27.45
N LEU A 400 14.57 4.42 -26.50
CA LEU A 400 14.84 3.96 -25.12
C LEU A 400 15.34 2.51 -25.08
N ASP A 401 14.70 1.63 -25.83
CA ASP A 401 15.01 0.20 -25.79
C ASP A 401 16.32 -0.12 -26.52
N LYS A 402 16.53 0.46 -27.72
CA LYS A 402 17.66 0.15 -28.59
C LYS A 402 18.93 0.91 -28.22
N ASP A 403 18.78 2.21 -27.90
CA ASP A 403 19.94 3.09 -27.73
C ASP A 403 20.38 3.20 -26.27
N LEU A 404 19.48 2.95 -25.30
CA LEU A 404 19.82 3.01 -23.87
C LEU A 404 19.77 1.64 -23.18
N MET A 405 18.63 0.96 -23.16
CA MET A 405 18.49 -0.27 -22.41
C MET A 405 19.40 -1.41 -22.90
N ASN A 406 19.80 -1.38 -24.17
CA ASN A 406 20.62 -2.43 -24.77
C ASN A 406 21.99 -2.64 -24.11
N TRP A 407 22.57 -1.62 -23.49
CA TRP A 407 23.86 -1.71 -22.81
C TRP A 407 23.76 -1.64 -21.27
N MET A 408 22.55 -1.52 -20.70
CA MET A 408 22.29 -1.38 -19.27
C MET A 408 21.94 -2.74 -18.63
N ALA A 409 22.69 -3.79 -18.93
CA ALA A 409 22.37 -5.15 -18.51
C ALA A 409 23.03 -5.56 -17.17
N GLY A 410 23.59 -4.62 -16.43
CA GLY A 410 24.23 -4.86 -15.14
C GLY A 410 23.47 -4.29 -13.95
N GLU A 411 24.11 -4.38 -12.79
CA GLU A 411 23.57 -3.80 -11.54
C GLU A 411 23.38 -2.29 -11.69
N PHE A 412 22.31 -1.77 -11.12
CA PHE A 412 21.99 -0.35 -11.20
C PHE A 412 21.51 0.22 -9.87
N SER A 413 21.56 1.55 -9.74
CA SER A 413 20.84 2.29 -8.71
C SER A 413 20.32 3.63 -9.22
N LEU A 414 19.18 4.04 -8.67
CA LEU A 414 18.64 5.39 -8.73
C LEU A 414 18.59 5.92 -7.30
N SER A 415 19.23 7.03 -7.03
CA SER A 415 19.40 7.51 -5.67
C SER A 415 19.21 9.02 -5.57
N LEU A 416 18.78 9.47 -4.40
CA LEU A 416 18.70 10.87 -4.02
C LEU A 416 19.72 11.12 -2.91
N ILE A 417 20.63 12.04 -3.14
CA ILE A 417 21.73 12.37 -2.23
C ILE A 417 21.61 13.84 -1.82
N PRO A 418 21.68 14.19 -0.52
CA PRO A 418 21.67 15.58 -0.11
C PRO A 418 22.96 16.26 -0.57
N ALA A 419 22.84 17.50 -1.03
CA ALA A 419 24.01 18.31 -1.35
C ALA A 419 24.77 18.65 -0.07
N PRO A 420 26.10 18.70 -0.10
CA PRO A 420 26.84 19.36 0.98
C PRO A 420 26.34 20.80 1.08
N ALA A 421 26.12 21.28 2.30
CA ALA A 421 25.65 22.65 2.55
C ALA A 421 26.62 23.67 1.94
N GLN A 422 26.37 24.04 0.71
CA GLN A 422 27.17 25.01 -0.03
C GLN A 422 26.22 26.07 -0.58
N ASN A 423 26.42 27.26 -0.20
CA ASN A 423 25.87 28.45 -0.83
C ASN A 423 24.32 28.61 -0.74
N PRO A 424 23.82 29.65 -0.08
CA PRO A 424 22.39 29.98 -0.03
C PRO A 424 21.74 30.21 -1.41
N LYS A 425 22.55 30.24 -2.47
CA LYS A 425 22.08 30.46 -3.86
C LYS A 425 21.80 29.15 -4.61
N ASP A 426 22.15 28.00 -4.07
CA ASP A 426 21.89 26.73 -4.72
C ASP A 426 20.39 26.40 -4.66
N LYS A 427 19.77 26.31 -5.83
CA LYS A 427 18.33 26.08 -5.96
C LYS A 427 17.90 24.65 -5.56
N PHE A 428 18.84 23.73 -5.47
CA PHE A 428 18.59 22.33 -5.15
C PHE A 428 19.45 21.88 -3.98
N ALA A 429 18.80 21.44 -2.92
CA ALA A 429 19.47 20.91 -1.73
C ALA A 429 19.81 19.41 -1.84
N ALA A 430 19.38 18.75 -2.93
CA ALA A 430 19.67 17.35 -3.22
C ALA A 430 19.87 17.12 -4.72
N GLY A 431 20.58 16.08 -5.08
CA GLY A 431 20.79 15.64 -6.46
C GLY A 431 20.36 14.19 -6.66
N PHE A 432 19.78 13.93 -7.83
CA PHE A 432 19.52 12.57 -8.29
C PHE A 432 20.78 11.99 -8.91
N VAL A 433 21.08 10.74 -8.57
CA VAL A 433 22.19 9.99 -9.13
C VAL A 433 21.66 8.67 -9.67
N PHE A 434 21.85 8.48 -10.96
CA PHE A 434 21.65 7.21 -11.64
C PHE A 434 23.00 6.57 -11.90
N MET A 435 23.15 5.29 -11.56
CA MET A 435 24.34 4.48 -11.83
C MET A 435 23.92 3.17 -12.47
N VAL A 436 24.72 2.67 -13.43
CA VAL A 436 24.49 1.38 -14.04
C VAL A 436 25.78 0.74 -14.53
N GLU A 437 26.00 -0.53 -14.21
CA GLU A 437 27.05 -1.33 -14.82
C GLU A 437 26.71 -1.62 -16.29
N THR A 438 27.70 -1.53 -17.14
CA THR A 438 27.53 -1.85 -18.56
C THR A 438 28.28 -3.14 -18.93
N ASN A 439 27.64 -3.92 -19.77
CA ASN A 439 28.28 -5.04 -20.47
C ASN A 439 28.87 -4.63 -21.82
N ASN A 440 28.60 -3.40 -22.28
CA ASN A 440 29.06 -2.88 -23.58
C ASN A 440 29.42 -1.38 -23.51
N ARG A 441 30.66 -1.11 -23.05
CA ARG A 441 31.14 0.27 -22.90
C ARG A 441 31.22 1.04 -24.23
N GLY A 442 31.41 0.36 -25.35
CA GLY A 442 31.40 0.99 -26.68
C GLY A 442 30.04 1.55 -27.04
N ALA A 443 28.98 0.74 -26.88
CA ALA A 443 27.60 1.18 -27.09
C ALA A 443 27.21 2.27 -26.11
N ALA A 444 27.55 2.12 -24.83
CA ALA A 444 27.29 3.14 -23.82
C ALA A 444 27.93 4.49 -24.15
N ASN A 445 29.19 4.51 -24.54
CA ASN A 445 29.90 5.73 -24.95
C ASN A 445 29.26 6.38 -26.18
N LYS A 446 28.81 5.58 -27.16
CA LYS A 446 28.10 6.11 -28.34
C LYS A 446 26.80 6.81 -27.91
N SER A 447 26.00 6.18 -27.08
CA SER A 447 24.72 6.75 -26.58
C SER A 447 24.96 8.01 -25.74
N LEU A 448 25.93 7.99 -24.83
CA LEU A 448 26.28 9.14 -24.01
C LEU A 448 26.79 10.33 -24.84
N LYS A 449 27.61 10.09 -25.91
CA LYS A 449 28.02 11.15 -26.83
C LYS A 449 26.85 11.73 -27.62
N GLN A 450 25.90 10.88 -28.05
CA GLN A 450 24.69 11.34 -28.72
C GLN A 450 23.85 12.23 -27.81
N LEU A 451 23.77 11.90 -26.52
CA LEU A 451 23.12 12.77 -25.52
C LEU A 451 23.86 14.11 -25.39
N ASP A 452 25.20 14.13 -25.36
CA ASP A 452 25.97 15.38 -25.32
C ASP A 452 25.65 16.30 -26.51
N GLU A 453 25.67 15.73 -27.73
CA GLU A 453 25.35 16.51 -28.94
C GLU A 453 23.92 17.01 -28.92
N THR A 454 22.98 16.18 -28.46
CA THR A 454 21.57 16.61 -28.30
C THR A 454 21.46 17.75 -27.30
N MET A 455 22.17 17.71 -26.18
CA MET A 455 22.15 18.80 -25.19
C MET A 455 22.79 20.08 -25.75
N LYS A 456 23.87 19.98 -26.52
CA LYS A 456 24.44 21.14 -27.25
C LYS A 456 23.43 21.76 -28.19
N MET A 457 22.74 20.95 -29.01
CA MET A 457 21.70 21.44 -29.93
C MET A 457 20.53 22.13 -29.20
N LYS A 458 20.26 21.76 -27.98
CA LYS A 458 19.25 22.37 -27.10
C LYS A 458 19.77 23.60 -26.34
N GLY A 459 20.98 24.06 -26.62
CA GLY A 459 21.57 25.26 -26.03
C GLY A 459 22.19 25.04 -24.64
N PHE A 460 22.35 23.79 -24.19
CA PHE A 460 23.14 23.52 -22.99
C PHE A 460 24.62 23.76 -23.25
N ARG A 461 25.32 24.37 -22.28
CA ARG A 461 26.78 24.39 -22.26
C ARG A 461 27.27 23.01 -21.85
N VAL A 462 28.02 22.37 -22.74
CA VAL A 462 28.60 21.02 -22.52
C VAL A 462 30.10 21.14 -22.40
N GLU A 463 30.64 20.78 -21.25
CA GLU A 463 32.05 20.94 -20.87
C GLU A 463 32.62 19.65 -20.32
N GLU A 464 33.87 19.37 -20.62
CA GLU A 464 34.64 18.34 -19.93
C GLU A 464 35.21 18.91 -18.64
N ILE A 465 35.03 18.21 -17.54
CA ILE A 465 35.49 18.58 -16.21
C ILE A 465 36.18 17.38 -15.55
N PRO A 466 37.21 17.59 -14.72
CA PRO A 466 37.76 16.52 -13.90
C PRO A 466 36.86 16.30 -12.66
N VAL A 467 36.53 15.04 -12.38
CA VAL A 467 35.84 14.63 -11.16
C VAL A 467 36.59 13.46 -10.54
N GLY A 468 37.16 13.66 -9.33
CA GLY A 468 37.98 12.66 -8.68
C GLY A 468 39.20 12.23 -9.53
N GLY A 469 39.75 13.14 -10.34
CA GLY A 469 40.85 12.87 -11.25
C GLY A 469 40.50 12.11 -12.54
N LYS A 470 39.21 11.81 -12.76
CA LYS A 470 38.70 11.15 -13.99
C LYS A 470 37.92 12.16 -14.85
N PRO A 471 37.96 12.05 -16.20
CA PRO A 471 37.19 12.92 -17.06
C PRO A 471 35.68 12.67 -16.91
N ALA A 472 34.92 13.74 -16.80
CA ALA A 472 33.45 13.74 -16.78
C ALA A 472 32.91 14.85 -17.67
N THR A 473 31.67 14.74 -18.13
CA THR A 473 31.01 15.76 -18.94
C THR A 473 29.92 16.44 -18.10
N LYS A 474 29.94 17.76 -18.08
CA LYS A 474 28.93 18.60 -17.40
C LYS A 474 28.07 19.32 -18.41
N TRP A 475 26.75 19.27 -18.24
CA TRP A 475 25.77 20.04 -18.98
C TRP A 475 25.18 21.12 -18.07
N THR A 476 25.19 22.36 -18.49
CA THR A 476 24.61 23.48 -17.78
C THR A 476 23.47 24.06 -18.60
N SER A 477 22.27 24.13 -18.04
CA SER A 477 21.09 24.67 -18.70
C SER A 477 21.31 26.14 -19.09
N PRO A 478 20.85 26.59 -20.27
CA PRO A 478 20.92 28.00 -20.69
C PRO A 478 20.12 28.93 -19.79
N PHE A 479 19.10 28.40 -19.12
CA PHE A 479 18.26 29.17 -18.16
C PHE A 479 18.80 29.16 -16.73
N GLY A 480 19.93 28.52 -16.50
CA GLY A 480 20.49 28.30 -15.17
C GLY A 480 19.68 27.32 -14.31
N GLY A 481 20.21 26.95 -13.16
CA GLY A 481 19.51 26.18 -12.14
C GLY A 481 19.57 24.65 -12.29
N ILE A 482 19.68 24.08 -13.49
CA ILE A 482 19.82 22.63 -13.68
C ILE A 482 21.20 22.34 -14.24
N THR A 483 21.94 21.50 -13.52
CA THR A 483 23.19 20.90 -13.99
C THR A 483 23.06 19.39 -14.06
N VAL A 484 23.69 18.80 -15.08
CA VAL A 484 23.82 17.36 -15.21
C VAL A 484 25.30 17.03 -15.34
N THR A 485 25.81 16.10 -14.57
CA THR A 485 27.17 15.61 -14.70
C THR A 485 27.13 14.12 -14.97
N ARG A 486 27.80 13.69 -16.03
CA ARG A 486 27.91 12.28 -16.38
C ARG A 486 29.37 11.83 -16.46
N GLY A 487 29.62 10.59 -16.18
CA GLY A 487 30.98 10.05 -16.22
C GLY A 487 31.04 8.56 -15.98
N TRP A 488 32.23 8.10 -15.61
CA TRP A 488 32.51 6.70 -15.38
C TRP A 488 33.22 6.46 -14.04
N MET A 489 32.77 5.42 -13.36
CA MET A 489 33.45 4.80 -12.23
C MET A 489 33.78 3.34 -12.63
N ASP A 490 34.97 3.11 -13.20
CA ASP A 490 35.38 1.84 -13.79
C ASP A 490 34.40 1.39 -14.92
N ASP A 491 33.60 0.35 -14.74
CA ASP A 491 32.57 -0.15 -15.66
C ASP A 491 31.17 0.38 -15.37
N VAL A 492 31.02 1.26 -14.38
CA VAL A 492 29.75 1.88 -14.01
C VAL A 492 29.64 3.26 -14.64
N ALA A 493 28.65 3.44 -15.49
CA ALA A 493 28.23 4.76 -15.97
C ALA A 493 27.41 5.45 -14.88
N PHE A 494 27.62 6.76 -14.69
CA PHE A 494 26.77 7.56 -13.81
C PHE A 494 26.24 8.81 -14.52
N ILE A 495 25.04 9.25 -14.08
CA ILE A 495 24.43 10.53 -14.42
C ILE A 495 23.91 11.15 -13.12
N ALA A 496 24.40 12.33 -12.78
CA ALA A 496 23.93 13.11 -11.63
C ALA A 496 23.19 14.36 -12.11
N VAL A 497 22.02 14.64 -11.55
CA VAL A 497 21.13 15.76 -11.96
C VAL A 497 20.77 16.60 -10.74
N GLY A 498 20.83 17.90 -10.85
CA GLY A 498 20.42 18.85 -9.81
C GLY A 498 21.61 19.37 -9.02
N ALA A 499 21.61 19.18 -7.70
CA ALA A 499 22.69 19.63 -6.84
C ALA A 499 24.05 18.98 -7.18
N PRO A 500 25.20 19.61 -6.84
CA PRO A 500 26.53 19.09 -7.12
C PRO A 500 26.88 17.95 -6.14
N VAL A 501 26.36 16.76 -6.41
CA VAL A 501 26.55 15.56 -5.55
C VAL A 501 27.57 14.54 -6.10
N VAL A 502 28.19 14.85 -7.24
CA VAL A 502 29.12 13.91 -7.91
C VAL A 502 30.35 13.60 -7.06
N GLU A 503 30.85 14.58 -6.33
CA GLU A 503 32.00 14.40 -5.43
C GLU A 503 31.69 13.48 -4.23
N ALA A 504 30.39 13.26 -3.93
CA ALA A 504 29.98 12.31 -2.91
C ALA A 504 30.06 10.85 -3.37
N ILE A 505 30.16 10.60 -4.68
CA ILE A 505 30.21 9.26 -5.29
C ILE A 505 31.55 8.99 -6.01
N VAL A 506 32.28 10.03 -6.42
CA VAL A 506 33.58 9.90 -7.13
C VAL A 506 34.59 10.81 -6.46
N PRO A 507 35.66 10.26 -5.83
CA PRO A 507 35.94 8.83 -5.61
C PRO A 507 34.89 8.13 -4.73
N ALA A 508 35.00 6.79 -4.62
CA ALA A 508 34.08 6.02 -3.77
C ALA A 508 33.98 6.63 -2.35
N PRO A 509 32.78 6.69 -1.75
CA PRO A 509 32.57 7.35 -0.47
C PRO A 509 33.33 6.64 0.66
N LYS A 510 33.94 7.42 1.57
CA LYS A 510 34.64 6.88 2.75
C LYS A 510 33.69 6.18 3.72
N SER A 511 32.45 6.66 3.80
CA SER A 511 31.36 6.06 4.59
C SER A 511 30.23 5.69 3.65
N PRO A 512 30.20 4.44 3.16
CA PRO A 512 29.17 3.99 2.23
C PRO A 512 27.80 3.83 2.91
N LEU A 513 26.71 3.83 2.13
CA LEU A 513 25.34 3.63 2.63
C LEU A 513 25.20 2.33 3.41
N LEU A 514 25.91 1.27 3.02
CA LEU A 514 25.93 0.01 3.75
C LEU A 514 26.39 0.17 5.21
N SER A 515 27.20 1.19 5.53
CA SER A 515 27.65 1.49 6.91
C SER A 515 26.68 2.38 7.68
N SER A 516 25.61 2.89 7.05
CA SER A 516 24.59 3.71 7.72
C SER A 516 23.77 2.86 8.69
N GLU A 517 23.72 3.27 9.95
CA GLU A 517 22.91 2.59 10.98
C GLU A 517 21.42 2.55 10.60
N LEU A 518 20.89 3.67 10.06
CA LEU A 518 19.51 3.72 9.61
C LEU A 518 19.26 2.76 8.47
N PHE A 519 20.15 2.68 7.48
CA PHE A 519 20.05 1.72 6.39
C PHE A 519 20.04 0.28 6.90
N GLN A 520 21.00 -0.08 7.77
CA GLN A 520 21.11 -1.42 8.35
C GLN A 520 19.90 -1.81 9.18
N LYS A 521 19.32 -0.85 9.93
CA LYS A 521 18.10 -1.05 10.70
C LYS A 521 16.85 -1.17 9.83
N THR A 522 16.88 -0.61 8.64
CA THR A 522 15.73 -0.54 7.73
C THR A 522 15.75 -1.65 6.70
N VAL A 523 16.92 -1.92 6.08
CA VAL A 523 17.12 -3.00 5.10
C VAL A 523 17.72 -4.21 5.82
N ARG A 524 16.89 -4.87 6.64
CA ARG A 524 17.30 -5.99 7.52
C ARG A 524 17.16 -7.36 6.89
N SER A 525 17.04 -7.43 5.59
CA SER A 525 16.69 -8.67 4.93
C SER A 525 17.67 -9.80 5.19
N GLN A 526 17.12 -10.98 5.44
CA GLN A 526 17.84 -12.26 5.44
C GLN A 526 17.96 -12.85 4.02
N LEU A 527 17.42 -12.15 3.01
CA LEU A 527 17.47 -12.56 1.62
C LEU A 527 18.87 -12.22 1.05
N THR A 528 19.77 -13.19 1.10
CA THR A 528 21.10 -13.08 0.53
C THR A 528 21.40 -14.36 -0.22
N PRO A 529 21.75 -14.31 -1.52
CA PRO A 529 21.80 -13.13 -2.40
C PRO A 529 20.41 -12.56 -2.74
N HIS A 530 20.34 -11.28 -3.13
CA HIS A 530 19.10 -10.59 -3.49
C HIS A 530 19.17 -9.90 -4.86
N ASN A 531 18.01 -9.63 -5.43
CA ASN A 531 17.85 -8.99 -6.74
C ASN A 531 17.88 -7.46 -6.67
N GLY A 532 17.48 -6.87 -5.56
CA GLY A 532 17.49 -5.42 -5.40
C GLY A 532 16.97 -4.96 -4.05
N ASN A 533 17.22 -3.67 -3.78
CA ASN A 533 16.78 -2.98 -2.57
C ASN A 533 16.05 -1.69 -2.91
N PHE A 534 15.09 -1.36 -2.08
CA PHE A 534 14.55 -0.02 -1.92
C PHE A 534 14.84 0.47 -0.50
N PHE A 535 15.25 1.73 -0.38
CA PHE A 535 15.44 2.40 0.89
C PHE A 535 15.01 3.85 0.79
N ILE A 536 14.35 4.36 1.82
CA ILE A 536 14.07 5.78 1.98
C ILE A 536 14.16 6.16 3.47
N ASP A 537 14.92 7.20 3.76
CA ASP A 537 14.86 7.98 4.99
C ASP A 537 13.75 9.01 4.83
N THR A 538 12.59 8.75 5.42
CA THR A 538 11.42 9.62 5.26
C THR A 538 11.60 10.96 5.96
N GLU A 539 12.36 11.04 7.05
CA GLU A 539 12.63 12.29 7.74
C GLU A 539 13.47 13.22 6.85
N SER A 540 14.49 12.68 6.19
CA SER A 540 15.32 13.44 5.25
C SER A 540 14.58 13.75 3.94
N ALA A 541 13.79 12.78 3.42
CA ALA A 541 13.07 12.94 2.15
C ALA A 541 11.96 14.01 2.22
N PHE A 542 11.26 14.11 3.36
CA PHE A 542 10.18 15.07 3.54
C PHE A 542 10.61 16.31 4.32
N ASN A 543 11.91 16.50 4.52
CA ASN A 543 12.45 17.73 5.09
C ASN A 543 12.49 18.81 3.98
N PRO A 544 11.80 19.97 4.16
CA PRO A 544 11.79 21.04 3.16
C PRO A 544 13.17 21.62 2.82
N LYS A 545 14.15 21.42 3.72
CA LYS A 545 15.54 21.84 3.47
C LYS A 545 16.24 20.95 2.43
N ASN A 546 15.80 19.69 2.28
CA ASN A 546 16.37 18.73 1.31
C ASN A 546 15.57 18.72 0.01
N LEU A 547 14.25 18.71 0.11
CA LEU A 547 13.33 18.68 -1.02
C LEU A 547 12.16 19.64 -0.78
N ALA A 548 11.99 20.60 -1.67
CA ALA A 548 10.82 21.46 -1.70
C ALA A 548 9.64 20.70 -2.36
N LEU A 549 9.02 19.81 -1.60
CA LEU A 549 7.83 19.08 -2.03
C LEU A 549 6.58 19.90 -1.76
N PRO A 550 5.51 19.72 -2.56
CA PRO A 550 4.21 20.30 -2.26
C PRO A 550 3.69 19.79 -0.90
N GLU A 551 2.85 20.59 -0.26
CA GLU A 551 2.20 20.16 0.97
C GLU A 551 1.28 18.96 0.72
N PHE A 552 1.44 17.95 1.54
CA PHE A 552 0.58 16.77 1.51
C PHE A 552 -0.75 17.05 2.22
N PRO A 553 -1.85 16.44 1.78
CA PRO A 553 -3.08 16.46 2.54
C PRO A 553 -2.84 16.03 4.00
N PRO A 554 -3.50 16.64 5.00
CA PRO A 554 -3.23 16.39 6.42
C PRO A 554 -3.28 14.91 6.82
N ASN A 555 -4.20 14.14 6.23
CA ASN A 555 -4.31 12.70 6.47
C ASN A 555 -3.12 11.89 5.93
N GLN A 556 -2.50 12.31 4.84
CA GLN A 556 -1.28 11.67 4.30
C GLN A 556 -0.05 12.11 5.09
N LYS A 557 0.06 13.43 5.36
CA LYS A 557 1.16 14.00 6.14
C LYS A 557 1.29 13.32 7.50
N MET A 558 0.19 13.07 8.19
CA MET A 558 0.17 12.40 9.48
C MET A 558 0.86 11.03 9.47
N TRP A 559 0.67 10.22 8.41
CA TRP A 559 1.33 8.92 8.27
C TRP A 559 2.79 9.04 7.86
N ILE A 560 3.10 10.03 7.02
CA ILE A 560 4.50 10.35 6.66
C ILE A 560 5.27 10.75 7.92
N ASP A 561 4.69 11.64 8.73
CA ASP A 561 5.32 12.13 9.97
C ASP A 561 5.50 11.02 11.02
N ALA A 562 4.64 10.00 11.02
CA ALA A 562 4.76 8.82 11.89
C ALA A 562 5.82 7.82 11.41
N THR A 563 6.25 7.90 10.15
CA THR A 563 7.22 6.99 9.53
C THR A 563 8.63 7.59 9.59
N ARG A 564 9.61 6.77 9.94
CA ARG A 564 11.03 7.15 9.99
C ARG A 564 11.80 6.70 8.75
N SER A 565 11.53 5.47 8.30
CA SER A 565 12.20 4.90 7.15
C SER A 565 11.38 3.76 6.56
N ILE A 566 11.62 3.44 5.29
CA ILE A 566 11.06 2.26 4.63
C ILE A 566 12.18 1.55 3.88
N GLY A 567 12.26 0.25 4.05
CA GLY A 567 13.19 -0.62 3.32
C GLY A 567 12.49 -1.83 2.74
N VAL A 568 12.90 -2.23 1.56
CA VAL A 568 12.43 -3.46 0.90
C VAL A 568 13.62 -4.16 0.26
N THR A 569 13.71 -5.46 0.44
CA THR A 569 14.64 -6.31 -0.30
C THR A 569 13.85 -7.33 -1.09
N ALA A 570 14.18 -7.52 -2.36
CA ALA A 570 13.56 -8.49 -3.24
C ALA A 570 14.54 -9.58 -3.65
N ALA A 571 14.10 -10.83 -3.66
CA ALA A 571 14.91 -11.96 -4.16
C ALA A 571 14.02 -12.94 -4.92
N VAL A 572 14.53 -13.44 -6.04
CA VAL A 572 13.91 -14.53 -6.79
C VAL A 572 14.38 -15.85 -6.17
N ILE A 573 13.45 -16.60 -5.57
CA ILE A 573 13.73 -17.86 -4.85
C ILE A 573 13.39 -19.12 -5.66
N GLY A 574 13.05 -18.94 -6.92
CA GLY A 574 12.74 -19.98 -7.89
C GLY A 574 12.19 -19.37 -9.17
N ASP A 575 12.14 -20.13 -10.24
CA ASP A 575 11.67 -19.63 -11.56
C ASP A 575 10.19 -19.19 -11.59
N ARG A 576 9.47 -19.38 -10.49
CA ARG A 576 8.04 -19.04 -10.32
C ARG A 576 7.73 -18.25 -9.06
N THR A 577 8.73 -17.91 -8.25
CA THR A 577 8.49 -17.36 -6.91
C THR A 577 9.46 -16.23 -6.62
N THR A 578 8.91 -15.08 -6.23
CA THR A 578 9.68 -13.94 -5.73
C THR A 578 9.30 -13.68 -4.28
N ARG A 579 10.30 -13.45 -3.45
CA ARG A 579 10.15 -13.06 -2.07
C ARG A 579 10.54 -11.61 -1.86
N TYR A 580 9.83 -10.94 -0.95
CA TYR A 580 10.09 -9.57 -0.54
C TYR A 580 10.12 -9.52 0.98
N ASP A 581 11.18 -8.97 1.53
CA ASP A 581 11.24 -8.60 2.95
C ASP A 581 11.21 -7.08 3.03
N ALA A 582 10.22 -6.53 3.74
CA ALA A 582 10.07 -5.10 3.92
C ALA A 582 10.07 -4.73 5.40
N PHE A 583 10.51 -3.52 5.69
CA PHE A 583 10.47 -2.95 7.03
C PHE A 583 10.00 -1.50 6.95
N ILE A 584 9.05 -1.14 7.80
CA ILE A 584 8.60 0.23 8.00
C ILE A 584 9.03 0.65 9.39
N GLY A 585 10.07 1.48 9.46
CA GLY A 585 10.52 2.12 10.69
C GLY A 585 9.52 3.19 11.13
N LEU A 586 9.07 3.12 12.37
CA LEU A 586 8.07 4.01 12.94
C LEU A 586 8.65 4.81 14.10
N LYS A 587 8.19 6.04 14.26
CA LYS A 587 8.53 6.86 15.42
C LYS A 587 7.81 6.32 16.65
N LYS A 588 8.47 6.39 17.80
CA LYS A 588 7.85 6.15 19.12
C LYS A 588 7.62 7.48 19.80
N SER A 589 6.43 7.71 20.30
CA SER A 589 6.18 8.87 21.15
C SER A 589 6.47 8.50 22.60
N ASN A 590 7.31 9.26 23.27
CA ASN A 590 7.65 9.10 24.69
C ASN A 590 6.50 9.51 25.63
N GLN A 591 5.35 9.90 25.12
CA GLN A 591 4.18 10.19 25.94
C GLN A 591 3.33 8.92 26.12
N SER A 592 3.34 8.39 27.34
CA SER A 592 2.29 7.49 27.79
C SER A 592 0.95 8.23 27.67
N THR A 593 0.13 7.83 26.70
CA THR A 593 -1.26 8.26 26.64
C THR A 593 -1.96 7.79 27.92
N PRO A 594 -2.62 8.66 28.69
CA PRO A 594 -3.48 8.20 29.77
C PRO A 594 -4.52 7.26 29.17
N SER A 595 -4.63 6.07 29.73
CA SER A 595 -5.74 5.16 29.42
C SER A 595 -7.03 5.94 29.55
N PRO A 596 -7.95 5.94 28.58
CA PRO A 596 -9.22 6.59 28.76
C PRO A 596 -9.90 5.92 29.97
N ASN A 597 -10.03 6.67 31.05
CA ASN A 597 -10.85 6.27 32.17
C ASN A 597 -12.22 5.86 31.63
N PRO A 598 -12.78 4.74 32.07
CA PRO A 598 -14.15 4.39 31.72
C PRO A 598 -15.02 5.58 32.14
N SER A 599 -15.78 6.12 31.22
CA SER A 599 -16.77 7.18 31.48
C SER A 599 -17.59 6.78 32.69
N PRO A 600 -17.78 7.68 33.66
CA PRO A 600 -18.66 7.41 34.76
C PRO A 600 -20.05 7.12 34.20
N ASN A 601 -20.63 6.02 34.62
CA ASN A 601 -22.03 5.68 34.39
C ASN A 601 -22.89 6.92 34.70
N PRO A 602 -23.87 7.26 33.88
CA PRO A 602 -24.82 8.26 34.26
C PRO A 602 -25.54 7.82 35.54
N ALA A 603 -25.34 8.58 36.59
CA ALA A 603 -25.98 8.36 37.87
C ALA A 603 -27.50 8.36 37.70
N SER A 604 -28.15 7.31 38.20
CA SER A 604 -29.59 7.26 38.38
C SER A 604 -30.05 8.49 39.17
N PRO A 605 -31.21 9.10 38.83
CA PRO A 605 -31.72 10.23 39.59
C PRO A 605 -32.16 9.77 40.98
N SER A 606 -31.51 10.32 42.01
CA SER A 606 -32.01 10.23 43.40
C SER A 606 -33.29 11.00 43.57
N PRO A 607 -34.22 10.51 44.42
CA PRO A 607 -35.51 11.17 44.65
C PRO A 607 -35.35 12.48 45.41
N ALA A 608 -36.12 13.48 45.00
CA ALA A 608 -36.20 14.80 45.55
C ALA A 608 -36.62 14.81 47.02
N SER A 609 -35.89 15.48 47.90
CA SER A 609 -36.34 15.92 49.22
C SER A 609 -36.92 17.34 49.16
N PRO A 610 -37.94 17.64 49.95
CA PRO A 610 -38.74 18.87 49.81
C PRO A 610 -38.03 20.08 50.42
N SER A 611 -38.16 21.21 49.74
CA SER A 611 -37.74 22.55 50.18
C SER A 611 -38.57 23.07 51.35
N PRO A 612 -38.00 23.84 52.29
CA PRO A 612 -38.75 24.73 53.12
C PRO A 612 -38.84 26.15 52.53
N ALA A 613 -39.94 26.78 52.85
CA ALA A 613 -40.48 28.00 52.31
C ALA A 613 -39.64 29.26 52.53
N SER A 614 -39.85 30.21 51.61
CA SER A 614 -39.46 31.61 51.66
C SER A 614 -40.19 32.42 52.73
N PRO A 615 -39.69 33.55 53.09
CA PRO A 615 -40.55 34.73 53.16
C PRO A 615 -40.05 35.92 52.30
N SER A 616 -41.01 36.51 51.64
CA SER A 616 -41.03 37.83 51.02
C SER A 616 -41.29 38.94 52.03
N PRO A 617 -41.46 40.18 51.62
CA PRO A 617 -40.57 41.17 51.05
C PRO A 617 -40.67 42.52 51.76
N SER A 618 -39.98 43.54 51.33
CA SER A 618 -40.52 44.91 51.16
C SER A 618 -39.42 46.00 51.21
N PRO A 619 -39.69 47.26 50.94
CA PRO A 619 -39.51 47.80 49.61
C PRO A 619 -38.70 49.11 49.59
N THR A 620 -38.51 49.62 48.37
CA THR A 620 -38.39 51.03 47.97
C THR A 620 -37.15 51.84 48.39
N VAL A 621 -36.47 52.50 47.48
CA VAL A 621 -36.62 53.92 47.15
C VAL A 621 -35.77 54.29 45.94
N GLN A 622 -36.38 55.03 45.03
CA GLN A 622 -35.84 55.80 43.90
C GLN A 622 -34.75 56.77 44.27
N THR A 623 -33.85 57.02 43.35
CA THR A 623 -33.64 58.37 42.79
C THR A 623 -32.62 58.31 41.65
N SER A 624 -33.02 58.78 40.51
CA SER A 624 -32.17 59.41 39.48
C SER A 624 -32.03 60.91 39.87
N PRO A 625 -31.26 61.76 39.17
CA PRO A 625 -30.50 61.68 37.93
C PRO A 625 -29.14 62.40 38.01
N ASN A 626 -28.24 62.11 37.10
CA ASN A 626 -27.67 63.10 36.14
C ASN A 626 -26.73 62.38 35.19
#